data_a28acdd5e59d79cbb5799ec6fb307af3
#
_entry.id   a28acdd5e59d79cbb5799ec6fb307af3
#
_cell.length_a   1.000
_cell.length_b   1.000
_cell.length_c   1.000
_cell.angle_alpha   90.00
_cell.angle_beta   90.00
_cell.angle_gamma   90.00
#
_symmetry.space_group_name_H-M   'P 1'
#
loop_
_entity.id
_entity.type
_entity.pdbx_description
1 polymer ?
#
loop_
_entity_poly.entity_id
_entity_poly.type
_entity_poly.pdbx_seq_one_letter_code
_entity_poly.pdbx_strand_id
1 'polypeptide(L)'
;MKNHLLVTITLLTVLLLYISETFAARMYLENVVRVKGQEATTIYGYGIVTGLNGTGDDPRTYGMAARAIMRELELSGLPRSLETSRTGRPVSVEQQLGTARNSALVKVMVTIPATGGRDGDMLDCVITSGGNAKSLQNGVLSQTILRGPLPEAPELVKALGLAWGKVSLENEKAQLAGKIKNGCRLTADFIHPYVNEGNVTFVLKEEYANFRMASAVAVAINSFANEEAGMGNIAKAINQHFVVVKMPPHYFSNPSSFVTELLQNVEVTLQRSLPARVVINERAGIITIDEGVEMKPCVITHKNITAEIRPPLQPGEIEINPNQFIDVDTETKYAQFLGQPIINQKLKALQASLDAVRIPPADIIQIINNLERQGAIIGEVIRVE
;
A
#
# COMPACT_ATOMS: atom_id res chain seq x y z
N MET A 1 25.31 -61.94 5.21
CA MET A 1 25.78 -60.58 4.87
C MET A 1 24.91 -59.89 3.83
N LYS A 2 24.45 -60.52 2.71
CA LYS A 2 23.59 -59.85 1.70
C LYS A 2 22.22 -59.36 2.23
N ASN A 3 21.59 -60.12 3.14
CA ASN A 3 20.25 -59.75 3.66
C ASN A 3 20.28 -58.54 4.65
N HIS A 4 21.36 -58.38 5.42
CA HIS A 4 21.52 -57.25 6.31
C HIS A 4 21.78 -55.93 5.53
N LEU A 5 22.49 -56.00 4.39
CA LEU A 5 22.73 -54.86 3.52
C LEU A 5 21.42 -54.36 2.87
N LEU A 6 20.56 -55.31 2.47
CA LEU A 6 19.26 -54.95 1.85
C LEU A 6 18.32 -54.30 2.88
N VAL A 7 18.26 -54.76 4.11
CA VAL A 7 17.47 -54.20 5.20
C VAL A 7 17.98 -52.79 5.59
N THR A 8 19.30 -52.60 5.63
CA THR A 8 19.86 -51.27 5.93
C THR A 8 19.62 -50.27 4.83
N ILE A 9 19.65 -50.67 3.54
CA ILE A 9 19.34 -49.80 2.42
C ILE A 9 17.84 -49.44 2.41
N THR A 10 16.95 -50.39 2.68
CA THR A 10 15.50 -50.07 2.75
C THR A 10 15.18 -49.21 3.97
N LEU A 11 15.83 -49.39 5.11
CA LEU A 11 15.66 -48.50 6.25
C LEU A 11 16.17 -47.09 5.99
N LEU A 12 17.27 -46.94 5.28
CA LEU A 12 17.85 -45.65 4.88
C LEU A 12 16.98 -44.92 3.84
N THR A 13 16.38 -45.65 2.90
CA THR A 13 15.44 -45.07 1.93
C THR A 13 14.13 -44.66 2.56
N VAL A 14 13.61 -45.41 3.52
CA VAL A 14 12.44 -45.02 4.30
C VAL A 14 12.73 -43.80 5.18
N LEU A 15 13.90 -43.73 5.81
CA LEU A 15 14.33 -42.56 6.59
C LEU A 15 14.50 -41.31 5.73
N LEU A 16 15.04 -41.44 4.51
CA LEU A 16 15.15 -40.33 3.53
C LEU A 16 13.79 -39.83 3.01
N LEU A 17 12.78 -40.69 2.95
CA LEU A 17 11.40 -40.31 2.59
C LEU A 17 10.67 -39.53 3.69
N TYR A 18 11.08 -39.66 4.95
CA TYR A 18 10.52 -38.88 6.06
C TYR A 18 11.12 -37.47 6.21
N ILE A 19 12.22 -37.15 5.55
CA ILE A 19 12.91 -35.85 5.67
C ILE A 19 12.41 -34.82 4.62
N SER A 20 11.43 -35.12 3.80
CA SER A 20 10.75 -34.09 3.00
C SER A 20 9.76 -33.30 3.88
N GLU A 21 10.26 -32.69 4.96
CA GLU A 21 9.56 -31.56 5.56
C GLU A 21 9.53 -30.45 4.50
N THR A 22 8.37 -30.27 3.91
CA THR A 22 8.10 -29.10 3.10
C THR A 22 8.34 -27.88 3.98
N PHE A 23 9.44 -27.17 3.74
CA PHE A 23 9.72 -25.88 4.38
C PHE A 23 8.60 -24.93 3.99
N ALA A 24 7.55 -24.91 4.80
CA ALA A 24 6.54 -23.87 4.71
C ALA A 24 7.21 -22.55 5.13
N ALA A 25 7.14 -21.54 4.28
CA ALA A 25 7.57 -20.21 4.66
C ALA A 25 6.75 -19.77 5.88
N ARG A 26 7.42 -19.61 7.01
CA ARG A 26 6.84 -19.09 8.25
C ARG A 26 7.11 -17.60 8.31
N MET A 27 6.11 -16.84 8.68
CA MET A 27 6.23 -15.39 8.87
C MET A 27 5.68 -15.01 10.23
N TYR A 28 6.34 -14.06 10.90
CA TYR A 28 5.81 -13.49 12.12
C TYR A 28 4.57 -12.65 11.85
N LEU A 29 3.67 -12.59 12.83
CA LEU A 29 2.40 -11.89 12.73
C LEU A 29 2.58 -10.41 12.31
N GLU A 30 3.63 -9.74 12.79
CA GLU A 30 3.96 -8.35 12.44
C GLU A 30 4.13 -8.09 10.93
N ASN A 31 4.57 -9.11 10.18
CA ASN A 31 4.75 -8.99 8.74
C ASN A 31 3.43 -9.09 7.97
N VAL A 32 2.42 -9.71 8.56
CA VAL A 32 1.14 -10.03 7.91
C VAL A 32 0.03 -9.04 8.28
N VAL A 33 0.09 -8.48 9.48
CA VAL A 33 -0.99 -7.62 10.01
C VAL A 33 -0.47 -6.25 10.42
N ARG A 34 -1.41 -5.31 10.60
CA ARG A 34 -1.26 -4.06 11.35
C ARG A 34 -2.30 -3.99 12.45
N VAL A 35 -2.07 -3.18 13.45
CA VAL A 35 -3.03 -2.95 14.54
C VAL A 35 -4.03 -1.89 14.09
N LYS A 36 -5.33 -2.17 14.24
CA LYS A 36 -6.40 -1.21 13.96
C LYS A 36 -6.36 -0.05 14.98
N GLY A 37 -6.69 1.15 14.51
CA GLY A 37 -6.63 2.36 15.32
C GLY A 37 -5.30 3.10 15.20
N GLN A 38 -4.22 2.43 14.78
CA GLN A 38 -2.93 3.07 14.48
C GLN A 38 -2.87 3.44 12.99
N GLU A 39 -3.65 4.43 12.60
CA GLU A 39 -3.75 4.90 11.22
C GLU A 39 -3.30 6.35 11.12
N ALA A 40 -2.54 6.68 10.08
CA ALA A 40 -2.15 8.06 9.85
C ALA A 40 -3.38 8.93 9.60
N THR A 41 -3.45 10.07 10.26
CA THR A 41 -4.56 11.01 10.13
C THR A 41 -4.05 12.32 9.55
N THR A 42 -4.75 12.84 8.55
CA THR A 42 -4.41 14.13 7.95
C THR A 42 -5.31 15.23 8.52
N ILE A 43 -4.68 16.25 9.10
CA ILE A 43 -5.33 17.50 9.47
C ILE A 43 -5.03 18.55 8.42
N TYR A 44 -5.96 19.50 8.22
CA TYR A 44 -5.81 20.53 7.22
C TYR A 44 -6.36 21.88 7.69
N GLY A 45 -5.90 22.92 7.02
CA GLY A 45 -6.38 24.28 7.19
C GLY A 45 -6.17 25.11 5.95
N TYR A 46 -6.77 26.30 5.93
CA TYR A 46 -6.51 27.31 4.90
C TYR A 46 -5.75 28.45 5.53
N GLY A 47 -4.63 28.80 4.93
CA GLY A 47 -3.75 29.85 5.39
C GLY A 47 -3.33 30.77 4.26
N ILE A 48 -2.47 31.71 4.61
CA ILE A 48 -1.98 32.72 3.69
C ILE A 48 -0.45 32.63 3.68
N VAL A 49 0.10 32.52 2.48
CA VAL A 49 1.51 32.70 2.22
C VAL A 49 1.76 34.12 1.79
N THR A 50 2.68 34.80 2.44
CA THR A 50 3.07 36.21 2.17
C THR A 50 4.51 36.27 1.64
N GLY A 51 4.91 37.41 1.10
CA GLY A 51 6.29 37.63 0.61
C GLY A 51 6.54 37.08 -0.79
N LEU A 52 5.51 36.92 -1.62
CA LEU A 52 5.59 36.28 -2.94
C LEU A 52 6.08 37.19 -4.07
N ASN A 53 6.41 38.44 -3.80
CA ASN A 53 7.04 39.37 -4.74
C ASN A 53 6.36 39.40 -6.14
N GLY A 54 5.03 39.54 -6.17
CA GLY A 54 4.24 39.66 -7.39
C GLY A 54 3.77 38.33 -8.00
N THR A 55 4.09 37.17 -7.44
CA THR A 55 3.66 35.87 -7.93
C THR A 55 2.43 35.30 -7.19
N GLY A 56 1.93 35.99 -6.18
CA GLY A 56 0.75 35.62 -5.42
C GLY A 56 -0.56 35.76 -6.19
N ASP A 57 -1.66 35.51 -5.48
CA ASP A 57 -3.02 35.61 -6.01
C ASP A 57 -3.36 37.05 -6.45
N ASP A 58 -4.19 37.15 -7.46
CA ASP A 58 -4.81 38.42 -7.84
C ASP A 58 -6.12 38.61 -7.04
N PRO A 59 -6.16 39.52 -6.06
CA PRO A 59 -7.35 39.71 -5.23
C PRO A 59 -8.58 40.19 -6.02
N ARG A 60 -8.40 40.79 -7.21
CA ARG A 60 -9.50 41.26 -8.08
C ARG A 60 -10.20 40.08 -8.75
N THR A 61 -9.47 39.05 -9.10
CA THR A 61 -9.99 37.84 -9.76
C THR A 61 -10.37 36.76 -8.78
N TYR A 62 -9.75 36.70 -7.57
CA TYR A 62 -9.94 35.65 -6.60
C TYR A 62 -10.39 36.17 -5.23
N GLY A 63 -11.68 36.51 -5.16
CA GLY A 63 -12.29 37.10 -3.92
C GLY A 63 -12.24 36.19 -2.69
N MET A 64 -11.96 34.89 -2.81
CA MET A 64 -11.79 34.01 -1.66
C MET A 64 -10.46 34.26 -0.93
N ALA A 65 -9.38 34.54 -1.65
CA ALA A 65 -8.09 34.88 -1.06
C ALA A 65 -8.21 36.20 -0.27
N ALA A 66 -8.87 37.21 -0.82
CA ALA A 66 -9.12 38.46 -0.11
C ALA A 66 -9.91 38.25 1.19
N ARG A 67 -10.98 37.45 1.17
CA ARG A 67 -11.77 37.14 2.39
C ARG A 67 -10.97 36.37 3.44
N ALA A 68 -10.11 35.44 3.03
CA ALA A 68 -9.25 34.70 3.94
C ALA A 68 -8.24 35.63 4.64
N ILE A 69 -7.61 36.55 3.87
CA ILE A 69 -6.71 37.58 4.42
C ILE A 69 -7.45 38.48 5.42
N MET A 70 -8.65 38.93 5.07
CA MET A 70 -9.48 39.76 5.95
C MET A 70 -9.80 39.04 7.26
N ARG A 71 -10.16 37.79 7.20
CA ARG A 71 -10.46 36.98 8.38
C ARG A 71 -9.24 36.79 9.29
N GLU A 72 -8.06 36.60 8.71
CA GLU A 72 -6.83 36.48 9.48
C GLU A 72 -6.45 37.79 10.16
N LEU A 73 -6.61 38.92 9.47
CA LEU A 73 -6.43 40.25 10.06
C LEU A 73 -7.38 40.49 11.23
N GLU A 74 -8.66 40.10 11.09
CA GLU A 74 -9.63 40.17 12.21
C GLU A 74 -9.21 39.29 13.39
N LEU A 75 -8.78 38.07 13.15
CA LEU A 75 -8.31 37.17 14.22
C LEU A 75 -7.03 37.68 14.88
N SER A 76 -6.24 38.49 14.19
CA SER A 76 -5.05 39.18 14.71
C SER A 76 -5.37 40.48 15.44
N GLY A 77 -6.67 40.84 15.56
CA GLY A 77 -7.10 42.06 16.21
C GLY A 77 -6.90 43.34 15.40
N LEU A 78 -6.62 43.22 14.11
CA LEU A 78 -6.45 44.35 13.21
C LEU A 78 -7.80 44.77 12.60
N PRO A 79 -8.08 46.09 12.50
CA PRO A 79 -9.34 46.57 11.99
C PRO A 79 -9.48 46.31 10.47
N ARG A 80 -10.72 46.06 10.02
CA ARG A 80 -11.07 45.85 8.60
C ARG A 80 -10.77 47.05 7.69
N SER A 81 -10.65 48.24 8.26
CA SER A 81 -10.31 49.45 7.52
C SER A 81 -9.08 50.10 8.12
N LEU A 82 -8.07 50.31 7.30
CA LEU A 82 -6.94 51.14 7.70
C LEU A 82 -7.30 52.58 7.26
N GLU A 83 -7.36 53.50 8.21
CA GLU A 83 -7.49 54.90 7.95
C GLU A 83 -6.19 55.38 7.28
N THR A 84 -6.15 55.38 5.94
CA THR A 84 -5.12 56.14 5.24
C THR A 84 -5.47 56.36 3.77
N SER A 85 -6.32 57.31 3.55
CA SER A 85 -6.33 58.00 2.27
C SER A 85 -5.80 59.42 2.50
N ARG A 86 -5.00 59.96 1.62
CA ARG A 86 -4.69 61.41 1.57
C ARG A 86 -5.94 62.29 1.53
N THR A 87 -7.11 61.69 1.30
CA THR A 87 -8.41 62.32 1.19
C THR A 87 -9.31 62.07 2.41
N GLY A 88 -8.80 61.43 3.51
CA GLY A 88 -9.57 61.14 4.69
C GLY A 88 -10.71 60.12 4.53
N ARG A 89 -10.78 59.39 3.40
CA ARG A 89 -11.76 58.33 3.18
C ARG A 89 -11.16 57.00 3.65
N PRO A 90 -11.91 56.18 4.40
CA PRO A 90 -11.47 54.87 4.78
C PRO A 90 -11.25 54.01 3.48
N VAL A 91 -10.03 53.55 3.25
CA VAL A 91 -9.73 52.62 2.17
C VAL A 91 -9.86 51.21 2.72
N SER A 92 -10.68 50.41 2.06
CA SER A 92 -10.78 49.02 2.48
C SER A 92 -9.44 48.30 2.28
N VAL A 93 -9.11 47.39 3.23
CA VAL A 93 -7.89 46.56 3.13
C VAL A 93 -7.87 45.79 1.79
N GLU A 94 -9.04 45.43 1.26
CA GLU A 94 -9.18 44.79 -0.06
C GLU A 94 -8.63 45.68 -1.21
N GLN A 95 -8.85 47.00 -1.14
CA GLN A 95 -8.33 47.94 -2.14
C GLN A 95 -6.82 48.11 -2.04
N GLN A 96 -6.25 48.05 -0.83
CA GLN A 96 -4.80 48.13 -0.63
C GLN A 96 -4.09 46.84 -1.02
N LEU A 97 -4.68 45.68 -0.74
CA LEU A 97 -4.15 44.36 -1.13
C LEU A 97 -4.28 44.13 -2.65
N GLY A 98 -5.23 44.80 -3.31
CA GLY A 98 -5.58 44.59 -4.74
C GLY A 98 -4.48 44.90 -5.77
N THR A 99 -3.35 45.44 -5.35
CA THR A 99 -2.24 45.77 -6.28
C THR A 99 -0.98 44.94 -6.05
N ALA A 100 -0.86 44.28 -4.92
CA ALA A 100 0.45 43.79 -4.49
C ALA A 100 0.82 42.37 -4.92
N ARG A 101 -0.13 41.49 -5.27
CA ARG A 101 0.13 40.07 -5.62
C ARG A 101 1.22 39.39 -4.78
N ASN A 102 1.38 39.82 -3.53
CA ASN A 102 2.41 39.38 -2.62
C ASN A 102 1.91 38.29 -1.67
N SER A 103 0.63 37.95 -1.76
CA SER A 103 0.00 36.95 -0.88
C SER A 103 -0.76 35.92 -1.71
N ALA A 104 -0.83 34.69 -1.22
CA ALA A 104 -1.60 33.62 -1.84
C ALA A 104 -2.37 32.83 -0.79
N LEU A 105 -3.62 32.48 -1.12
CA LEU A 105 -4.41 31.51 -0.35
C LEU A 105 -3.84 30.12 -0.61
N VAL A 106 -3.57 29.40 0.49
CA VAL A 106 -3.03 28.05 0.44
C VAL A 106 -3.85 27.09 1.28
N LYS A 107 -3.92 25.85 0.84
CA LYS A 107 -4.33 24.73 1.66
C LYS A 107 -3.09 24.12 2.30
N VAL A 108 -3.12 24.01 3.62
CA VAL A 108 -2.05 23.40 4.43
C VAL A 108 -2.53 22.04 4.87
N MET A 109 -1.72 21.03 4.68
CA MET A 109 -2.01 19.64 5.09
C MET A 109 -0.85 19.12 5.92
N VAL A 110 -1.18 18.43 7.01
CA VAL A 110 -0.22 17.79 7.89
C VAL A 110 -0.69 16.38 8.18
N THR A 111 0.18 15.42 7.99
CA THR A 111 -0.11 14.03 8.30
C THR A 111 0.48 13.69 9.65
N ILE A 112 -0.40 13.36 10.59
CA ILE A 112 -0.04 12.82 11.90
C ILE A 112 0.28 11.34 11.69
N PRO A 113 1.46 10.86 12.11
CA PRO A 113 1.85 9.47 11.90
C PRO A 113 0.93 8.50 12.64
N ALA A 114 0.93 7.24 12.20
CA ALA A 114 0.14 6.17 12.82
C ALA A 114 0.48 5.93 14.30
N THR A 115 1.68 6.29 14.71
CA THR A 115 2.14 6.25 16.11
C THR A 115 1.49 7.31 16.99
N GLY A 116 0.73 8.25 16.39
CA GLY A 116 0.19 9.40 17.08
C GLY A 116 1.15 10.58 17.18
N GLY A 117 0.80 11.56 17.99
CA GLY A 117 1.61 12.74 18.30
C GLY A 117 1.14 13.37 19.60
N ARG A 118 1.99 14.15 20.23
CA ARG A 118 1.67 14.86 21.47
C ARG A 118 1.60 16.36 21.25
N ASP A 119 0.95 17.05 22.17
CA ASP A 119 0.99 18.52 22.20
C ASP A 119 2.44 18.99 22.25
N GLY A 120 2.77 19.90 21.35
CA GLY A 120 4.13 20.42 21.17
C GLY A 120 4.96 19.74 20.10
N ASP A 121 4.58 18.57 19.62
CA ASP A 121 5.30 17.88 18.54
C ASP A 121 5.28 18.71 17.25
N MET A 122 6.45 18.70 16.58
CA MET A 122 6.65 19.44 15.33
C MET A 122 6.59 18.48 14.14
N LEU A 123 5.69 18.77 13.21
CA LEU A 123 5.46 17.95 12.00
C LEU A 123 5.71 18.77 10.73
N ASP A 124 6.01 18.09 9.65
CA ASP A 124 6.15 18.69 8.33
C ASP A 124 4.77 19.08 7.76
N CYS A 125 4.70 20.24 7.10
CA CYS A 125 3.52 20.68 6.38
C CYS A 125 3.71 20.54 4.88
N VAL A 126 2.67 20.09 4.20
CA VAL A 126 2.53 20.19 2.74
C VAL A 126 1.57 21.33 2.43
N ILE A 127 1.96 22.20 1.50
CA ILE A 127 1.20 23.38 1.14
C ILE A 127 0.91 23.32 -0.35
N THR A 128 -0.33 23.66 -0.70
CA THR A 128 -0.75 23.78 -2.09
C THR A 128 -1.51 25.10 -2.29
N SER A 129 -1.25 25.78 -3.41
CA SER A 129 -2.02 26.99 -3.77
C SER A 129 -3.50 26.63 -3.93
N GLY A 130 -4.35 27.37 -3.28
CA GLY A 130 -5.81 27.30 -3.41
C GLY A 130 -6.40 28.38 -4.30
N GLY A 131 -5.56 29.29 -4.81
CA GLY A 131 -5.94 30.44 -5.61
C GLY A 131 -5.35 30.42 -7.03
N ASN A 132 -5.11 31.61 -7.56
CA ASN A 132 -4.54 31.82 -8.89
C ASN A 132 -3.07 32.34 -8.84
N ALA A 133 -2.37 32.05 -7.74
CA ALA A 133 -0.95 32.36 -7.61
C ALA A 133 -0.13 31.66 -8.71
N LYS A 134 0.96 32.28 -9.10
CA LYS A 134 1.87 31.74 -10.11
C LYS A 134 3.00 30.91 -9.48
N SER A 135 3.43 31.30 -8.28
CA SER A 135 4.49 30.61 -7.55
C SER A 135 4.40 30.92 -6.05
N LEU A 136 4.72 29.91 -5.22
CA LEU A 136 4.86 30.04 -3.78
C LEU A 136 6.32 30.18 -3.35
N GLN A 137 7.25 30.32 -4.28
CA GLN A 137 8.67 30.40 -4.03
C GLN A 137 9.01 31.58 -3.10
N ASN A 138 9.88 31.31 -2.11
CA ASN A 138 10.33 32.27 -1.10
C ASN A 138 9.23 32.84 -0.20
N GLY A 139 8.00 32.36 -0.30
CA GLY A 139 6.92 32.78 0.55
C GLY A 139 7.06 32.27 1.98
N VAL A 140 6.39 32.94 2.90
CA VAL A 140 6.28 32.56 4.31
C VAL A 140 4.83 32.34 4.64
N LEU A 141 4.49 31.15 5.18
CA LEU A 141 3.16 30.86 5.67
C LEU A 141 2.93 31.61 6.98
N SER A 142 1.86 32.41 7.01
CA SER A 142 1.35 33.03 8.24
C SER A 142 0.78 31.96 9.16
N GLN A 143 0.66 32.27 10.45
CA GLN A 143 0.13 31.34 11.43
C GLN A 143 -1.26 30.85 11.01
N THR A 144 -1.40 29.56 10.83
CA THR A 144 -2.58 28.91 10.27
C THR A 144 -3.08 27.82 11.20
N ILE A 145 -4.37 27.87 11.52
CA ILE A 145 -5.03 26.88 12.38
C ILE A 145 -5.38 25.65 11.53
N LEU A 146 -4.96 24.48 12.00
CA LEU A 146 -5.28 23.19 11.40
C LEU A 146 -6.36 22.45 12.19
N ARG A 147 -7.23 21.76 11.46
CA ARG A 147 -8.42 21.08 11.99
C ARG A 147 -8.53 19.67 11.42
N GLY A 148 -9.35 18.83 12.08
CA GLY A 148 -9.62 17.47 11.62
C GLY A 148 -10.46 17.40 10.34
N PRO A 149 -10.54 16.23 9.70
CA PRO A 149 -11.24 16.05 8.43
C PRO A 149 -12.77 16.15 8.51
N LEU A 150 -13.35 15.96 9.67
CA LEU A 150 -14.80 16.04 9.89
C LEU A 150 -15.11 17.28 10.73
N PRO A 151 -15.76 18.30 10.18
CA PRO A 151 -16.31 19.36 10.97
C PRO A 151 -17.54 18.81 11.72
N GLU A 152 -17.37 18.44 12.97
CA GLU A 152 -18.47 18.58 13.92
C GLU A 152 -18.88 20.06 13.90
N ALA A 153 -20.06 20.40 14.41
CA ALA A 153 -20.60 21.75 14.29
C ALA A 153 -19.52 22.86 14.35
N PRO A 154 -19.59 23.90 13.49
CA PRO A 154 -18.49 24.89 13.29
C PRO A 154 -18.03 25.57 14.59
N GLU A 155 -18.85 25.57 15.62
CA GLU A 155 -18.61 26.19 16.91
C GLU A 155 -17.75 25.32 17.84
N LEU A 156 -17.64 24.04 17.58
CA LEU A 156 -16.91 23.04 18.40
C LEU A 156 -15.57 22.58 17.79
N VAL A 157 -15.18 23.18 16.69
CA VAL A 157 -13.97 22.71 15.98
C VAL A 157 -12.71 23.11 16.74
N LYS A 158 -12.16 22.15 17.48
CA LYS A 158 -10.90 22.32 18.21
C LYS A 158 -9.74 22.52 17.23
N ALA A 159 -8.88 23.49 17.50
CA ALA A 159 -7.60 23.61 16.84
C ALA A 159 -6.75 22.38 17.21
N LEU A 160 -6.28 21.65 16.20
CA LEU A 160 -5.48 20.44 16.38
C LEU A 160 -4.01 20.69 16.12
N GLY A 161 -3.69 21.76 15.42
CA GLY A 161 -2.33 22.19 15.15
C GLY A 161 -2.28 23.62 14.66
N LEU A 162 -1.10 24.23 14.79
CA LEU A 162 -0.75 25.54 14.28
C LEU A 162 0.40 25.38 13.29
N ALA A 163 0.23 25.91 12.07
CA ALA A 163 1.25 25.82 11.03
C ALA A 163 1.77 27.22 10.67
N TRP A 164 3.09 27.33 10.45
CA TRP A 164 3.77 28.56 10.02
C TRP A 164 5.16 28.23 9.46
N GLY A 165 5.77 29.16 8.75
CA GLY A 165 7.18 29.03 8.37
C GLY A 165 7.46 29.29 6.89
N LYS A 166 8.73 29.19 6.52
CA LYS A 166 9.19 29.44 5.17
C LYS A 166 8.89 28.27 4.24
N VAL A 167 8.26 28.56 3.08
CA VAL A 167 7.93 27.58 2.07
C VAL A 167 9.18 27.17 1.30
N SER A 168 9.41 25.86 1.18
CA SER A 168 10.44 25.26 0.32
C SER A 168 9.74 24.48 -0.80
N LEU A 169 10.08 24.75 -2.04
CA LEU A 169 9.57 24.00 -3.19
C LEU A 169 10.34 22.69 -3.35
N GLU A 170 9.66 21.58 -3.54
CA GLU A 170 10.31 20.28 -3.78
C GLU A 170 10.85 20.16 -5.22
N ASN A 171 10.21 20.85 -6.16
CA ASN A 171 10.58 20.84 -7.56
C ASN A 171 10.38 22.24 -8.17
N GLU A 172 11.38 22.72 -8.89
CA GLU A 172 11.32 24.01 -9.59
C GLU A 172 10.18 24.08 -10.63
N LYS A 173 9.73 22.93 -11.14
CA LYS A 173 8.59 22.86 -12.06
C LYS A 173 7.24 22.90 -11.34
N ALA A 174 7.16 22.49 -10.07
CA ALA A 174 5.93 22.46 -9.28
C ALA A 174 5.84 23.69 -8.36
N GLN A 175 5.76 24.86 -8.92
CA GLN A 175 5.81 26.14 -8.19
C GLN A 175 4.59 26.44 -7.32
N LEU A 176 3.51 25.64 -7.45
CA LEU A 176 2.24 25.82 -6.71
C LEU A 176 2.12 24.88 -5.50
N ALA A 177 3.10 24.02 -5.28
CA ALA A 177 3.17 23.12 -4.13
C ALA A 177 4.52 23.25 -3.43
N GLY A 178 4.52 23.16 -2.12
CA GLY A 178 5.74 23.26 -1.32
C GLY A 178 5.60 22.54 0.01
N LYS A 179 6.71 22.51 0.75
CA LYS A 179 6.82 21.87 2.05
C LYS A 179 7.44 22.82 3.06
N ILE A 180 7.01 22.75 4.30
CA ILE A 180 7.65 23.43 5.42
C ILE A 180 8.10 22.34 6.39
N LYS A 181 9.41 22.19 6.57
CA LYS A 181 9.97 21.27 7.57
C LYS A 181 9.66 21.77 8.96
N ASN A 182 9.17 20.88 9.83
CA ASN A 182 8.76 21.23 11.20
C ASN A 182 7.86 22.47 11.23
N GLY A 183 6.99 22.61 10.22
CA GLY A 183 6.16 23.80 10.05
C GLY A 183 4.85 23.76 10.81
N CYS A 184 4.49 22.65 11.45
CA CYS A 184 3.29 22.51 12.26
C CYS A 184 3.64 22.07 13.66
N ARG A 185 3.11 22.80 14.64
CA ARG A 185 3.09 22.38 16.06
C ARG A 185 1.72 21.82 16.39
N LEU A 186 1.66 20.61 16.92
CA LEU A 186 0.41 20.05 17.45
C LEU A 186 -0.02 20.81 18.71
N THR A 187 -1.32 21.00 18.88
CA THR A 187 -1.94 21.70 20.02
C THR A 187 -2.84 20.80 20.85
N ALA A 188 -2.80 19.51 20.57
CA ALA A 188 -3.50 18.46 21.28
C ALA A 188 -2.79 17.13 21.13
N ASP A 189 -2.99 16.24 22.09
CA ASP A 189 -2.52 14.87 22.01
C ASP A 189 -3.39 14.08 21.01
N PHE A 190 -2.72 13.39 20.10
CA PHE A 190 -3.31 12.42 19.18
C PHE A 190 -2.91 11.02 19.65
N ILE A 191 -3.76 10.46 20.49
CA ILE A 191 -3.61 9.08 20.96
C ILE A 191 -4.58 8.24 20.16
N HIS A 192 -4.04 7.31 19.39
CA HIS A 192 -4.86 6.35 18.64
C HIS A 192 -5.19 5.15 19.53
N PRO A 193 -6.44 5.02 20.02
CA PRO A 193 -6.81 3.88 20.85
C PRO A 193 -6.83 2.62 19.97
N TYR A 194 -5.96 1.68 20.29
CA TYR A 194 -5.88 0.38 19.61
C TYR A 194 -6.55 -0.73 20.43
N VAL A 195 -6.93 -0.43 21.66
CA VAL A 195 -7.75 -1.31 22.51
C VAL A 195 -9.14 -0.74 22.60
N ASN A 196 -10.14 -1.52 22.22
CA ASN A 196 -11.54 -1.16 22.31
C ASN A 196 -12.30 -2.23 23.09
N GLU A 197 -12.94 -1.86 24.20
CA GLU A 197 -13.70 -2.77 25.07
C GLU A 197 -12.91 -4.05 25.44
N GLY A 198 -11.62 -3.91 25.70
CA GLY A 198 -10.74 -5.04 26.03
C GLY A 198 -10.37 -5.95 24.85
N ASN A 199 -10.62 -5.50 23.63
CA ASN A 199 -10.25 -6.22 22.42
C ASN A 199 -9.21 -5.41 21.62
N VAL A 200 -8.28 -6.14 20.99
CA VAL A 200 -7.37 -5.61 19.97
C VAL A 200 -7.80 -6.18 18.64
N THR A 201 -7.88 -5.34 17.61
CA THR A 201 -8.20 -5.78 16.27
C THR A 201 -6.97 -5.71 15.39
N PHE A 202 -6.57 -6.85 14.85
CA PHE A 202 -5.55 -6.92 13.80
C PHE A 202 -6.21 -6.83 12.43
N VAL A 203 -5.58 -6.04 11.55
CA VAL A 203 -6.01 -5.85 10.16
C VAL A 203 -4.96 -6.47 9.26
N LEU A 204 -5.34 -7.43 8.44
CA LEU A 204 -4.44 -8.01 7.46
C LEU A 204 -4.04 -6.96 6.43
N LYS A 205 -2.77 -6.95 6.04
CA LYS A 205 -2.27 -6.13 4.93
C LYS A 205 -2.93 -6.61 3.63
N GLU A 206 -3.08 -5.72 2.66
CA GLU A 206 -3.84 -6.01 1.42
C GLU A 206 -3.35 -7.25 0.69
N GLU A 207 -2.02 -7.45 0.64
CA GLU A 207 -1.40 -8.60 -0.01
C GLU A 207 -1.76 -9.95 0.63
N TYR A 208 -2.18 -9.94 1.91
CA TYR A 208 -2.54 -11.13 2.67
C TYR A 208 -4.05 -11.25 2.95
N ALA A 209 -4.84 -10.26 2.55
CA ALA A 209 -6.25 -10.14 2.90
C ALA A 209 -7.14 -11.15 2.18
N ASN A 210 -7.35 -12.32 2.79
CA ASN A 210 -8.31 -13.33 2.35
C ASN A 210 -8.83 -14.15 3.54
N PHE A 211 -9.98 -14.82 3.37
CA PHE A 211 -10.63 -15.59 4.44
C PHE A 211 -9.75 -16.70 5.01
N ARG A 212 -8.96 -17.35 4.16
CA ARG A 212 -8.08 -18.44 4.56
C ARG A 212 -6.95 -17.93 5.45
N MET A 213 -6.32 -16.83 5.07
CA MET A 213 -5.27 -16.19 5.86
C MET A 213 -5.82 -15.63 7.18
N ALA A 214 -6.98 -14.96 7.16
CA ALA A 214 -7.62 -14.47 8.39
C ALA A 214 -7.89 -15.62 9.38
N SER A 215 -8.38 -16.75 8.88
CA SER A 215 -8.56 -17.96 9.69
C SER A 215 -7.23 -18.53 10.19
N ALA A 216 -6.20 -18.60 9.35
CA ALA A 216 -4.87 -19.08 9.73
C ALA A 216 -4.25 -18.20 10.83
N VAL A 217 -4.36 -16.89 10.71
CA VAL A 217 -3.91 -15.93 11.74
C VAL A 217 -4.65 -16.16 13.07
N ALA A 218 -5.98 -16.30 13.04
CA ALA A 218 -6.76 -16.56 14.24
C ALA A 218 -6.37 -17.88 14.91
N VAL A 219 -6.14 -18.93 14.14
CA VAL A 219 -5.67 -20.24 14.63
C VAL A 219 -4.27 -20.13 15.24
N ALA A 220 -3.34 -19.45 14.56
CA ALA A 220 -1.97 -19.26 15.04
C ALA A 220 -1.94 -18.51 16.40
N ILE A 221 -2.73 -17.42 16.52
CA ILE A 221 -2.85 -16.68 17.78
C ILE A 221 -3.44 -17.57 18.89
N ASN A 222 -4.48 -18.35 18.57
CA ASN A 222 -5.10 -19.24 19.57
C ASN A 222 -4.16 -20.36 20.01
N SER A 223 -3.39 -20.93 19.09
CA SER A 223 -2.37 -21.96 19.43
C SER A 223 -1.33 -21.37 20.37
N PHE A 224 -0.77 -20.22 20.04
CA PHE A 224 0.19 -19.51 20.89
C PHE A 224 -0.38 -19.20 22.29
N ALA A 225 -1.61 -18.67 22.35
CA ALA A 225 -2.26 -18.33 23.61
C ALA A 225 -2.54 -19.55 24.49
N ASN A 226 -2.83 -20.70 23.90
CA ASN A 226 -3.04 -21.96 24.63
C ASN A 226 -1.73 -22.57 25.14
N GLU A 227 -0.66 -22.52 24.34
CA GLU A 227 0.65 -23.08 24.68
C GLU A 227 1.34 -22.29 25.79
N GLU A 228 1.39 -20.96 25.67
CA GLU A 228 2.13 -20.08 26.60
C GLU A 228 1.37 -19.82 27.90
N ALA A 229 0.04 -19.69 27.87
CA ALA A 229 -0.71 -19.18 29.01
C ALA A 229 -2.02 -19.92 29.33
N GLY A 230 -2.39 -20.95 28.60
CA GLY A 230 -3.65 -21.67 28.79
C GLY A 230 -4.89 -20.78 28.65
N MET A 231 -4.81 -19.71 27.85
CA MET A 231 -5.83 -18.67 27.76
C MET A 231 -7.07 -19.05 26.96
N GLY A 232 -7.08 -20.21 26.32
CA GLY A 232 -8.17 -20.65 25.46
C GLY A 232 -8.22 -19.87 24.13
N ASN A 233 -9.36 -19.92 23.46
CA ASN A 233 -9.53 -19.28 22.16
C ASN A 233 -9.82 -17.77 22.36
N ILE A 234 -8.81 -16.94 22.24
CA ILE A 234 -8.91 -15.48 22.39
C ILE A 234 -9.08 -14.74 21.05
N ALA A 235 -8.70 -15.37 19.93
CA ALA A 235 -8.73 -14.76 18.60
C ALA A 235 -9.87 -15.30 17.75
N LYS A 236 -10.51 -14.42 16.97
CA LYS A 236 -11.58 -14.73 16.03
C LYS A 236 -11.44 -13.92 14.75
N ALA A 237 -11.40 -14.57 13.59
CA ALA A 237 -11.52 -13.92 12.30
C ALA A 237 -12.98 -13.47 12.10
N ILE A 238 -13.20 -12.19 11.83
CA ILE A 238 -14.52 -11.60 11.58
C ILE A 238 -14.81 -11.60 10.08
N ASN A 239 -13.82 -11.26 9.27
CA ASN A 239 -13.89 -11.28 7.83
C ASN A 239 -12.48 -11.49 7.24
N GLN A 240 -12.31 -11.29 5.93
CA GLN A 240 -11.04 -11.46 5.23
C GLN A 240 -9.93 -10.49 5.66
N HIS A 241 -10.28 -9.38 6.35
CA HIS A 241 -9.34 -8.34 6.77
C HIS A 241 -9.15 -8.26 8.27
N PHE A 242 -10.16 -8.62 9.08
CA PHE A 242 -10.17 -8.34 10.51
C PHE A 242 -10.12 -9.59 11.35
N VAL A 243 -9.15 -9.63 12.26
CA VAL A 243 -9.04 -10.62 13.32
C VAL A 243 -9.13 -9.89 14.66
N VAL A 244 -10.17 -10.18 15.42
CA VAL A 244 -10.39 -9.60 16.76
C VAL A 244 -9.82 -10.54 17.79
N VAL A 245 -9.02 -9.97 18.69
CA VAL A 245 -8.34 -10.69 19.77
C VAL A 245 -8.75 -10.10 21.09
N LYS A 246 -9.32 -10.93 21.96
CA LYS A 246 -9.71 -10.55 23.33
C LYS A 246 -8.47 -10.51 24.21
N MET A 247 -8.21 -9.35 24.81
CA MET A 247 -7.06 -9.17 25.70
C MET A 247 -7.35 -9.77 27.08
N PRO A 248 -6.46 -10.61 27.61
CA PRO A 248 -6.61 -11.13 28.96
C PRO A 248 -6.49 -10.05 30.02
N PRO A 249 -7.21 -10.17 31.16
CA PRO A 249 -7.28 -9.11 32.18
C PRO A 249 -5.94 -8.67 32.77
N HIS A 250 -4.96 -9.59 32.86
CA HIS A 250 -3.63 -9.27 33.38
C HIS A 250 -2.80 -8.32 32.49
N TYR A 251 -3.16 -8.18 31.19
CA TYR A 251 -2.53 -7.22 30.28
C TYR A 251 -3.22 -5.85 30.27
N PHE A 252 -4.35 -5.66 30.96
CA PHE A 252 -5.04 -4.36 30.94
C PHE A 252 -4.20 -3.20 31.49
N SER A 253 -3.25 -3.49 32.40
CA SER A 253 -2.29 -2.50 32.89
C SER A 253 -1.20 -2.16 31.89
N ASN A 254 -0.89 -3.05 30.94
CA ASN A 254 0.14 -2.86 29.92
C ASN A 254 -0.28 -3.51 28.59
N PRO A 255 -1.23 -2.89 27.88
CA PRO A 255 -1.72 -3.43 26.60
C PRO A 255 -0.65 -3.55 25.52
N SER A 256 0.36 -2.68 25.54
CA SER A 256 1.44 -2.72 24.55
C SER A 256 2.30 -3.97 24.65
N SER A 257 2.50 -4.50 25.86
CA SER A 257 3.23 -5.77 26.05
C SER A 257 2.50 -6.92 25.37
N PHE A 258 1.18 -7.02 25.54
CA PHE A 258 0.36 -8.04 24.89
C PHE A 258 0.45 -8.01 23.36
N VAL A 259 0.33 -6.80 22.78
CA VAL A 259 0.41 -6.65 21.33
C VAL A 259 1.80 -7.01 20.81
N THR A 260 2.86 -6.58 21.52
CA THR A 260 4.24 -6.88 21.15
C THR A 260 4.52 -8.38 21.18
N GLU A 261 4.06 -9.05 22.23
CA GLU A 261 4.23 -10.49 22.40
C GLU A 261 3.57 -11.28 21.27
N LEU A 262 2.34 -10.91 20.90
CA LEU A 262 1.66 -11.55 19.76
C LEU A 262 2.38 -11.27 18.44
N LEU A 263 2.76 -10.01 18.18
CA LEU A 263 3.39 -9.64 16.91
C LEU A 263 4.74 -10.32 16.69
N GLN A 264 5.53 -10.51 17.74
CA GLN A 264 6.89 -11.06 17.66
C GLN A 264 6.97 -12.57 17.77
N ASN A 265 6.04 -13.22 18.49
CA ASN A 265 6.14 -14.63 18.78
C ASN A 265 5.15 -15.50 18.00
N VAL A 266 4.06 -14.92 17.46
CA VAL A 266 3.11 -15.71 16.69
C VAL A 266 3.62 -15.92 15.27
N GLU A 267 3.88 -17.19 14.92
CA GLU A 267 4.26 -17.59 13.56
C GLU A 267 3.02 -18.00 12.76
N VAL A 268 2.88 -17.41 11.57
CA VAL A 268 1.80 -17.73 10.63
C VAL A 268 2.39 -18.49 9.45
N THR A 269 1.83 -19.67 9.19
CA THR A 269 2.23 -20.51 8.06
C THR A 269 1.55 -20.04 6.78
N LEU A 270 2.33 -19.62 5.79
CA LEU A 270 1.83 -19.13 4.50
C LEU A 270 1.38 -20.23 3.53
N GLN A 271 1.76 -21.49 3.81
CA GLN A 271 1.45 -22.60 2.92
C GLN A 271 -0.06 -22.71 2.66
N ARG A 272 -0.47 -22.57 1.41
CA ARG A 272 -1.84 -22.63 0.90
C ARG A 272 -2.78 -21.46 1.28
N SER A 273 -2.28 -20.43 1.97
CA SER A 273 -3.12 -19.30 2.40
C SER A 273 -3.19 -18.18 1.37
N LEU A 274 -2.19 -18.08 0.51
CA LEU A 274 -2.14 -17.09 -0.57
C LEU A 274 -2.44 -17.74 -1.92
N PRO A 275 -3.21 -17.10 -2.79
CA PRO A 275 -3.28 -17.50 -4.18
C PRO A 275 -1.92 -17.31 -4.84
N ALA A 276 -1.54 -18.24 -5.70
CA ALA A 276 -0.34 -18.09 -6.51
C ALA A 276 -0.50 -16.87 -7.43
N ARG A 277 0.54 -16.05 -7.57
CA ARG A 277 0.46 -14.73 -8.24
C ARG A 277 1.40 -14.62 -9.42
N VAL A 278 0.96 -13.86 -10.42
CA VAL A 278 1.79 -13.37 -11.52
C VAL A 278 1.80 -11.85 -11.43
N VAL A 279 2.98 -11.25 -11.27
CA VAL A 279 3.15 -9.79 -11.23
C VAL A 279 3.77 -9.34 -12.55
N ILE A 280 3.10 -8.44 -13.25
CA ILE A 280 3.53 -7.91 -14.53
C ILE A 280 3.77 -6.41 -14.39
N ASN A 281 4.99 -5.96 -14.71
CA ASN A 281 5.30 -4.55 -14.91
C ASN A 281 5.49 -4.32 -16.42
N GLU A 282 4.45 -3.81 -17.07
CA GLU A 282 4.45 -3.61 -18.52
C GLU A 282 5.48 -2.57 -18.97
N ARG A 283 5.68 -1.52 -18.16
CA ARG A 283 6.62 -0.44 -18.46
C ARG A 283 8.08 -0.89 -18.41
N ALA A 284 8.40 -1.72 -17.42
CA ALA A 284 9.76 -2.26 -17.24
C ALA A 284 10.00 -3.56 -18.02
N GLY A 285 8.95 -4.19 -18.56
CA GLY A 285 9.02 -5.50 -19.24
C GLY A 285 9.38 -6.63 -18.27
N ILE A 286 9.04 -6.51 -16.99
CA ILE A 286 9.37 -7.50 -15.95
C ILE A 286 8.14 -8.35 -15.65
N ILE A 287 8.36 -9.67 -15.58
CA ILE A 287 7.35 -10.66 -15.22
C ILE A 287 7.89 -11.47 -14.05
N THR A 288 7.15 -11.53 -12.96
CA THR A 288 7.45 -12.37 -11.81
C THR A 288 6.33 -13.40 -11.64
N ILE A 289 6.68 -14.68 -11.60
CA ILE A 289 5.71 -15.78 -11.54
C ILE A 289 6.00 -16.61 -10.29
N ASP A 290 5.00 -16.78 -9.43
CA ASP A 290 5.05 -17.68 -8.30
C ASP A 290 5.06 -19.14 -8.78
N GLU A 291 5.76 -19.98 -8.04
CA GLU A 291 5.92 -21.41 -8.39
C GLU A 291 4.60 -22.19 -8.38
N GLY A 292 3.59 -21.70 -7.67
CA GLY A 292 2.27 -22.31 -7.55
C GLY A 292 1.26 -21.93 -8.66
N VAL A 293 1.64 -21.09 -9.63
CA VAL A 293 0.74 -20.71 -10.73
C VAL A 293 0.60 -21.85 -11.71
N GLU A 294 -0.62 -22.34 -11.87
CA GLU A 294 -0.97 -23.45 -12.78
C GLU A 294 -1.73 -22.94 -14.00
N MET A 295 -1.72 -23.74 -15.07
CA MET A 295 -2.44 -23.44 -16.31
C MET A 295 -3.36 -24.59 -16.70
N LYS A 296 -4.51 -24.26 -17.26
CA LYS A 296 -5.37 -25.25 -17.93
C LYS A 296 -4.79 -25.62 -19.28
N PRO A 297 -5.04 -26.85 -19.78
CA PRO A 297 -4.68 -27.24 -21.13
C PRO A 297 -5.29 -26.25 -22.14
N CYS A 298 -4.46 -25.69 -23.01
CA CYS A 298 -4.90 -24.76 -24.04
C CYS A 298 -3.87 -24.65 -25.16
N VAL A 299 -4.30 -24.10 -26.28
CA VAL A 299 -3.41 -23.73 -27.40
C VAL A 299 -3.48 -22.22 -27.55
N ILE A 300 -2.32 -21.59 -27.58
CA ILE A 300 -2.23 -20.16 -27.81
C ILE A 300 -1.34 -19.89 -29.03
N THR A 301 -1.84 -19.05 -29.93
CA THR A 301 -1.07 -18.58 -31.08
C THR A 301 -0.91 -17.07 -30.98
N HIS A 302 0.34 -16.61 -31.01
CA HIS A 302 0.67 -15.20 -31.00
C HIS A 302 1.72 -14.91 -32.09
N LYS A 303 1.35 -14.11 -33.09
CA LYS A 303 2.18 -13.89 -34.29
C LYS A 303 2.57 -15.25 -34.95
N ASN A 304 3.86 -15.54 -35.00
CA ASN A 304 4.41 -16.78 -35.61
C ASN A 304 4.73 -17.86 -34.56
N ILE A 305 4.19 -17.72 -33.33
CA ILE A 305 4.48 -18.61 -32.22
C ILE A 305 3.20 -19.33 -31.84
N THR A 306 3.23 -20.66 -31.83
CA THR A 306 2.15 -21.48 -31.29
C THR A 306 2.68 -22.27 -30.11
N ALA A 307 2.07 -22.03 -28.93
CA ALA A 307 2.36 -22.79 -27.73
C ALA A 307 1.15 -23.67 -27.40
N GLU A 308 1.36 -24.97 -27.27
CA GLU A 308 0.36 -25.96 -26.89
C GLU A 308 0.66 -26.48 -25.48
N ILE A 309 -0.29 -26.32 -24.58
CA ILE A 309 -0.23 -26.81 -23.20
C ILE A 309 -1.14 -28.04 -23.14
N ARG A 310 -0.54 -29.21 -22.95
CA ARG A 310 -1.26 -30.50 -22.93
C ARG A 310 -1.59 -30.93 -21.49
N PRO A 311 -2.66 -31.68 -21.28
CA PRO A 311 -2.91 -32.34 -20.00
C PRO A 311 -1.79 -33.36 -19.70
N PRO A 312 -1.50 -33.65 -18.43
CA PRO A 312 -0.60 -34.73 -18.09
C PRO A 312 -1.12 -36.06 -18.65
N LEU A 313 -0.23 -36.85 -19.26
CA LEU A 313 -0.56 -38.16 -19.78
C LEU A 313 -1.08 -39.08 -18.65
N GLN A 314 -2.16 -39.81 -18.90
CA GLN A 314 -2.65 -40.79 -17.95
C GLN A 314 -1.71 -42.02 -17.92
N PRO A 315 -1.56 -42.72 -16.77
CA PRO A 315 -0.74 -43.93 -16.71
C PRO A 315 -1.24 -44.97 -17.71
N GLY A 316 -0.42 -45.26 -18.76
CA GLY A 316 -0.76 -46.20 -19.82
C GLY A 316 -0.97 -45.56 -21.20
N GLU A 317 -0.99 -44.25 -21.34
CA GLU A 317 -0.98 -43.55 -22.64
C GLU A 317 0.43 -43.53 -23.21
N ILE A 318 0.56 -44.03 -24.44
CA ILE A 318 1.81 -43.99 -25.18
C ILE A 318 1.92 -42.66 -25.88
N GLU A 319 3.02 -41.94 -25.63
CA GLU A 319 3.33 -40.68 -26.32
C GLU A 319 3.59 -40.98 -27.81
N ILE A 320 2.60 -40.66 -28.65
CA ILE A 320 2.79 -40.71 -30.12
C ILE A 320 3.56 -39.42 -30.46
N ASN A 321 4.85 -39.58 -30.75
CA ASN A 321 5.72 -38.48 -31.17
C ASN A 321 5.23 -37.92 -32.53
N PRO A 322 4.67 -36.68 -32.56
CA PRO A 322 4.14 -36.12 -33.81
C PRO A 322 5.23 -35.73 -34.83
N ASN A 323 6.50 -35.78 -34.44
CA ASN A 323 7.63 -35.48 -35.32
C ASN A 323 7.93 -36.58 -36.35
N GLN A 324 7.19 -37.70 -36.36
CA GLN A 324 7.38 -38.76 -37.36
C GLN A 324 6.63 -38.54 -38.69
N PHE A 325 5.75 -37.58 -38.73
CA PHE A 325 5.00 -37.25 -39.97
C PHE A 325 4.78 -35.74 -40.02
N ILE A 326 5.65 -34.99 -40.67
CA ILE A 326 5.31 -33.81 -41.47
C ILE A 326 6.62 -33.10 -41.82
N ASP A 327 7.09 -33.38 -43.01
CA ASP A 327 7.96 -32.50 -43.77
C ASP A 327 7.03 -31.44 -44.39
N VAL A 328 6.98 -30.26 -43.80
CA VAL A 328 6.35 -29.07 -44.39
C VAL A 328 7.27 -27.89 -44.12
N ASP A 329 7.95 -27.49 -45.18
CA ASP A 329 8.61 -26.22 -45.34
C ASP A 329 7.65 -25.08 -45.01
N THR A 330 7.69 -24.59 -43.79
CA THR A 330 7.15 -23.28 -43.42
C THR A 330 7.89 -22.78 -42.19
N GLU A 331 8.39 -21.54 -42.26
CA GLU A 331 9.13 -20.81 -41.22
C GLU A 331 8.31 -20.54 -39.94
N THR A 332 7.50 -21.47 -39.50
CA THR A 332 6.75 -21.37 -38.24
C THR A 332 7.57 -22.02 -37.14
N LYS A 333 8.10 -21.20 -36.25
CA LYS A 333 8.81 -21.67 -35.05
C LYS A 333 7.79 -22.26 -34.08
N TYR A 334 7.69 -23.57 -34.04
CA TYR A 334 6.90 -24.29 -33.04
C TYR A 334 7.71 -24.43 -31.76
N ALA A 335 7.29 -23.80 -30.68
CA ALA A 335 7.74 -24.14 -29.35
C ALA A 335 6.92 -25.34 -28.85
N GLN A 336 7.32 -26.55 -29.16
CA GLN A 336 6.73 -27.75 -28.60
C GLN A 336 7.33 -28.04 -27.23
N PHE A 337 6.46 -28.15 -26.23
CA PHE A 337 6.81 -28.72 -24.96
C PHE A 337 6.97 -30.23 -25.09
N LEU A 338 8.13 -30.67 -25.53
CA LEU A 338 8.49 -32.09 -25.59
C LEU A 338 9.24 -32.47 -24.31
N GLY A 339 8.61 -33.34 -23.54
CA GLY A 339 9.32 -34.28 -22.68
C GLY A 339 9.57 -33.87 -21.26
N GLN A 340 8.68 -34.16 -20.49
CA GLN A 340 8.65 -34.87 -19.21
C GLN A 340 7.17 -34.81 -18.74
N PRO A 341 6.61 -35.83 -18.10
CA PRO A 341 5.26 -35.73 -17.57
C PRO A 341 5.28 -34.68 -16.47
N ILE A 342 4.96 -33.45 -16.83
CA ILE A 342 4.79 -32.35 -15.90
C ILE A 342 3.44 -32.61 -15.25
N ILE A 343 3.50 -33.22 -14.10
CA ILE A 343 2.33 -33.53 -13.24
C ILE A 343 1.58 -32.25 -12.87
N ASN A 344 2.20 -31.06 -13.01
CA ASN A 344 1.59 -29.75 -12.83
C ASN A 344 2.03 -28.83 -13.96
N GLN A 345 1.09 -28.33 -14.76
CA GLN A 345 1.34 -27.38 -15.85
C GLN A 345 1.63 -25.99 -15.25
N LYS A 346 2.87 -25.76 -14.90
CA LYS A 346 3.30 -24.52 -14.26
C LYS A 346 3.57 -23.45 -15.32
N LEU A 347 3.03 -22.25 -15.10
CA LEU A 347 3.26 -21.10 -15.99
C LEU A 347 4.75 -20.74 -16.11
N LYS A 348 5.53 -20.98 -15.04
CA LYS A 348 6.99 -20.83 -15.05
C LYS A 348 7.69 -21.68 -16.13
N ALA A 349 7.19 -22.87 -16.42
CA ALA A 349 7.71 -23.73 -17.47
C ALA A 349 7.42 -23.16 -18.86
N LEU A 350 6.24 -22.58 -19.08
CA LEU A 350 5.90 -21.86 -20.31
C LEU A 350 6.84 -20.66 -20.51
N GLN A 351 7.04 -19.83 -19.49
CA GLN A 351 7.96 -18.70 -19.59
C GLN A 351 9.37 -19.17 -19.97
N ALA A 352 9.91 -20.17 -19.29
CA ALA A 352 11.25 -20.69 -19.59
C ALA A 352 11.39 -21.17 -21.04
N SER A 353 10.35 -21.78 -21.61
CA SER A 353 10.36 -22.23 -23.00
C SER A 353 10.27 -21.08 -24.00
N LEU A 354 9.47 -20.06 -23.70
CA LEU A 354 9.37 -18.85 -24.52
C LEU A 354 10.69 -18.06 -24.48
N ASP A 355 11.35 -18.00 -23.33
CA ASP A 355 12.68 -17.40 -23.16
C ASP A 355 13.76 -18.18 -23.96
N ALA A 356 13.69 -19.51 -23.96
CA ALA A 356 14.62 -20.36 -24.73
C ALA A 356 14.54 -20.10 -26.24
N VAL A 357 13.37 -19.75 -26.76
CA VAL A 357 13.14 -19.35 -28.15
C VAL A 357 13.47 -17.88 -28.41
N ARG A 358 13.91 -17.14 -27.37
CA ARG A 358 14.27 -15.72 -27.41
C ARG A 358 13.11 -14.80 -27.84
N ILE A 359 11.95 -15.01 -27.26
CA ILE A 359 10.79 -14.16 -27.48
C ILE A 359 10.95 -12.86 -26.68
N PRO A 360 10.66 -11.69 -27.25
CA PRO A 360 10.71 -10.42 -26.53
C PRO A 360 9.79 -10.42 -25.31
N PRO A 361 10.18 -9.84 -24.16
CA PRO A 361 9.35 -9.78 -22.94
C PRO A 361 7.95 -9.18 -23.17
N ALA A 362 7.83 -8.20 -24.05
CA ALA A 362 6.55 -7.60 -24.42
C ALA A 362 5.57 -8.61 -25.05
N ASP A 363 6.07 -9.54 -25.87
CA ASP A 363 5.25 -10.57 -26.49
C ASP A 363 4.86 -11.64 -25.46
N ILE A 364 5.75 -11.97 -24.51
CA ILE A 364 5.44 -12.88 -23.40
C ILE A 364 4.33 -12.29 -22.52
N ILE A 365 4.40 -10.99 -22.21
CA ILE A 365 3.34 -10.28 -21.46
C ILE A 365 2.01 -10.38 -22.20
N GLN A 366 1.98 -10.19 -23.51
CA GLN A 366 0.74 -10.31 -24.31
C GLN A 366 0.19 -11.74 -24.30
N ILE A 367 1.06 -12.75 -24.34
CA ILE A 367 0.68 -14.16 -24.23
C ILE A 367 0.02 -14.43 -22.87
N ILE A 368 0.64 -13.98 -21.77
CA ILE A 368 0.11 -14.13 -20.41
C ILE A 368 -1.22 -13.40 -20.26
N ASN A 369 -1.33 -12.17 -20.77
CA ASN A 369 -2.58 -11.41 -20.75
C ASN A 369 -3.71 -12.11 -21.52
N ASN A 370 -3.42 -12.78 -22.63
CA ASN A 370 -4.39 -13.54 -23.38
C ASN A 370 -4.81 -14.82 -22.64
N LEU A 371 -3.87 -15.54 -22.03
CA LEU A 371 -4.15 -16.71 -21.18
C LEU A 371 -5.03 -16.36 -19.98
N GLU A 372 -4.80 -15.20 -19.36
CA GLU A 372 -5.64 -14.70 -18.27
C GLU A 372 -7.07 -14.41 -18.74
N ARG A 373 -7.22 -13.69 -19.88
CA ARG A 373 -8.53 -13.37 -20.46
C ARG A 373 -9.34 -14.62 -20.83
N GLN A 374 -8.67 -15.69 -21.22
CA GLN A 374 -9.29 -16.98 -21.51
C GLN A 374 -9.60 -17.78 -20.24
N GLY A 375 -9.16 -17.32 -19.07
CA GLY A 375 -9.28 -18.05 -17.81
C GLY A 375 -8.46 -19.34 -17.79
N ALA A 376 -7.37 -19.38 -18.56
CA ALA A 376 -6.45 -20.50 -18.62
C ALA A 376 -5.44 -20.51 -17.47
N ILE A 377 -5.18 -19.36 -16.83
CA ILE A 377 -4.29 -19.25 -15.66
C ILE A 377 -5.10 -19.51 -14.39
N ILE A 378 -4.59 -20.40 -13.54
CA ILE A 378 -5.09 -20.65 -12.19
C ILE A 378 -4.17 -19.93 -11.22
N GLY A 379 -4.52 -18.69 -10.89
CA GLY A 379 -3.74 -17.76 -10.08
C GLY A 379 -4.25 -16.33 -10.24
N GLU A 380 -3.72 -15.43 -9.45
CA GLU A 380 -4.02 -14.00 -9.51
C GLU A 380 -3.00 -13.27 -10.39
N VAL A 381 -3.44 -12.47 -11.36
CA VAL A 381 -2.56 -11.65 -12.18
C VAL A 381 -2.64 -10.19 -11.74
N ILE A 382 -1.51 -9.65 -11.28
CA ILE A 382 -1.38 -8.28 -10.77
C ILE A 382 -0.56 -7.47 -11.76
N ARG A 383 -1.07 -6.30 -12.15
CA ARG A 383 -0.37 -5.33 -13.00
C ARG A 383 0.13 -4.18 -12.14
N VAL A 384 1.42 -3.88 -12.27
CA VAL A 384 2.09 -2.76 -11.60
C VAL A 384 2.51 -1.77 -12.69
N GLU A 385 2.10 -0.51 -12.53
CA GLU A 385 2.45 0.58 -13.45
C GLU A 385 3.88 1.10 -13.24
#